data_e4383c9dab055ad6ffc3eb3449263162
#
_entry.id   e4383c9dab055ad6ffc3eb3449263162
#
_cell.length_a   1.000
_cell.length_b   1.000
_cell.length_c   1.000
_cell.angle_alpha   90.00
_cell.angle_beta   90.00
_cell.angle_gamma   90.00
#
_symmetry.space_group_name_H-M   'P 1'
#
loop_
_entity.id
_entity.type
_entity.pdbx_description
1 polymer ?
#
loop_
_entity_poly.entity_id
_entity_poly.type
_entity_poly.pdbx_seq_one_letter_code
_entity_poly.pdbx_strand_id
1 'polypeptide(L)'
;MNNCKILRKFTVALVVALGMVFIPATSYAAKGVVKIWEADWTGNLVFGKLSEIILEEEMDYKVKQIFMAGTAGWEAMAAGDLDIALETWPSYNADAKAKYFAEYGGDGSVIYVTESGVVGASDYYIPRYMCEGDSSRGIEATTPDLCMHARGECSNCGLEKLNQYADVFAAPETAPKGRLVGCPVAGWGCDDQKRLDLNGVNFEAVELGTDTAQWAELTAAFKRGDPILVYAWEPLWIFAAYDLVGIGIPKNEDGNCWPTCGWPQDVTFQAANPDFAKKHPDVITML
;
A
#
# COMPACT_ATOMS: atom_id res chain seq x y z
N MET A 1 -76.58 -41.60 -52.62
CA MET A 1 -76.69 -41.87 -51.21
C MET A 1 -75.38 -41.70 -50.52
N ASN A 2 -74.94 -40.49 -50.33
CA ASN A 2 -73.65 -40.24 -49.67
C ASN A 2 -73.69 -38.86 -49.02
N ASN A 3 -73.82 -38.84 -47.79
CA ASN A 3 -73.71 -37.61 -46.95
C ASN A 3 -72.25 -37.43 -46.53
N CYS A 4 -71.56 -36.50 -47.15
CA CYS A 4 -70.28 -36.04 -46.72
C CYS A 4 -70.49 -34.90 -45.71
N LYS A 5 -70.25 -35.18 -44.46
CA LYS A 5 -70.28 -34.14 -43.41
C LYS A 5 -68.90 -33.48 -43.37
N ILE A 6 -68.87 -32.24 -43.83
CA ILE A 6 -67.71 -31.38 -43.72
C ILE A 6 -67.62 -30.92 -42.25
N LEU A 7 -66.63 -31.45 -41.54
CA LEU A 7 -66.28 -31.03 -40.19
C LEU A 7 -65.48 -29.76 -40.26
N ARG A 8 -66.12 -28.62 -39.99
CA ARG A 8 -65.44 -27.31 -39.85
C ARG A 8 -64.63 -27.34 -38.56
N LYS A 9 -63.33 -27.48 -38.70
CA LYS A 9 -62.42 -27.25 -37.59
C LYS A 9 -62.30 -25.76 -37.35
N PHE A 10 -62.89 -25.27 -36.26
CA PHE A 10 -62.59 -23.96 -35.72
C PHE A 10 -61.23 -24.01 -35.05
N THR A 11 -60.25 -23.47 -35.71
CA THR A 11 -58.94 -23.20 -35.13
C THR A 11 -59.07 -21.92 -34.29
N VAL A 12 -59.25 -22.07 -32.99
CA VAL A 12 -59.13 -20.97 -32.07
C VAL A 12 -57.64 -20.59 -31.99
N ALA A 13 -57.22 -19.55 -32.68
CA ALA A 13 -55.92 -18.94 -32.51
C ALA A 13 -55.94 -18.20 -31.19
N LEU A 14 -55.43 -18.82 -30.13
CA LEU A 14 -55.15 -18.18 -28.86
C LEU A 14 -53.94 -17.29 -29.08
N VAL A 15 -54.19 -16.02 -29.35
CA VAL A 15 -53.16 -15.00 -29.37
C VAL A 15 -52.80 -14.71 -27.89
N VAL A 16 -51.79 -15.43 -27.41
CA VAL A 16 -51.16 -15.09 -26.15
C VAL A 16 -50.35 -13.81 -26.43
N ALA A 17 -50.98 -12.65 -26.21
CA ALA A 17 -50.24 -11.40 -26.12
C ALA A 17 -49.36 -11.49 -24.87
N LEU A 18 -48.11 -11.98 -25.06
CA LEU A 18 -47.05 -11.78 -24.07
C LEU A 18 -46.82 -10.27 -24.03
N GLY A 19 -47.49 -9.61 -23.09
CA GLY A 19 -47.08 -8.25 -22.71
C GLY A 19 -45.66 -8.30 -22.20
N MET A 20 -44.69 -8.10 -23.08
CA MET A 20 -43.35 -7.68 -22.67
C MET A 20 -43.56 -6.33 -21.99
N VAL A 21 -43.65 -6.36 -20.67
CA VAL A 21 -43.43 -5.16 -19.87
C VAL A 21 -41.99 -4.76 -20.18
N PHE A 22 -41.81 -3.89 -21.16
CA PHE A 22 -40.59 -3.11 -21.30
C PHE A 22 -40.52 -2.26 -20.03
N ILE A 23 -39.89 -2.79 -18.98
CA ILE A 23 -39.34 -1.94 -17.94
C ILE A 23 -38.23 -1.19 -18.68
N PRO A 24 -38.39 0.14 -18.90
CA PRO A 24 -37.28 0.88 -19.43
C PRO A 24 -36.17 0.71 -18.40
N ALA A 25 -35.14 -0.05 -18.75
CA ALA A 25 -33.88 0.06 -18.05
C ALA A 25 -33.49 1.52 -18.24
N THR A 26 -33.80 2.36 -17.27
CA THR A 26 -33.26 3.68 -17.18
C THR A 26 -31.75 3.47 -17.06
N SER A 27 -31.08 3.47 -18.21
CA SER A 27 -29.64 3.63 -18.27
C SER A 27 -29.36 4.98 -17.65
N TYR A 28 -29.19 5.01 -16.32
CA TYR A 28 -28.62 6.17 -15.69
C TYR A 28 -27.24 6.35 -16.30
N ALA A 29 -27.08 7.42 -17.06
CA ALA A 29 -25.77 7.80 -17.53
C ALA A 29 -24.93 8.05 -16.27
N ALA A 30 -23.81 7.37 -16.16
CA ALA A 30 -22.89 7.54 -15.02
C ALA A 30 -22.61 9.04 -14.83
N LYS A 31 -22.58 9.51 -13.58
CA LYS A 31 -22.31 10.91 -13.20
C LYS A 31 -20.96 11.42 -13.73
N GLY A 32 -20.04 10.52 -13.98
CA GLY A 32 -18.71 10.82 -14.50
C GLY A 32 -17.75 9.64 -14.34
N VAL A 33 -16.49 9.90 -14.59
CA VAL A 33 -15.38 8.96 -14.35
C VAL A 33 -14.53 9.53 -13.24
N VAL A 34 -14.25 8.74 -12.21
CA VAL A 34 -13.29 9.04 -11.15
C VAL A 34 -12.01 8.28 -11.42
N LYS A 35 -10.91 9.00 -11.52
CA LYS A 35 -9.58 8.45 -11.76
C LYS A 35 -8.82 8.37 -10.44
N ILE A 36 -8.69 7.15 -9.93
CA ILE A 36 -8.02 6.86 -8.66
C ILE A 36 -6.55 6.55 -8.93
N TRP A 37 -5.67 7.16 -8.19
CA TRP A 37 -4.26 6.80 -8.20
C TRP A 37 -4.08 5.44 -7.54
N GLU A 38 -3.69 4.45 -8.35
CA GLU A 38 -3.28 3.13 -7.89
C GLU A 38 -1.76 3.10 -7.68
N ALA A 39 -1.35 2.61 -6.52
CA ALA A 39 0.03 2.32 -6.20
C ALA A 39 0.21 0.80 -5.96
N ASP A 40 1.43 0.36 -5.69
CA ASP A 40 1.82 -1.04 -5.71
C ASP A 40 1.92 -1.71 -4.32
N TRP A 41 1.28 -1.14 -3.30
CA TRP A 41 1.21 -1.78 -1.98
C TRP A 41 -0.22 -2.16 -1.60
N THR A 42 -0.32 -3.20 -0.78
CA THR A 42 -1.60 -3.85 -0.43
C THR A 42 -2.64 -2.89 0.14
N GLY A 43 -2.27 -1.94 1.02
CA GLY A 43 -3.21 -0.97 1.60
C GLY A 43 -3.88 -0.12 0.55
N ASN A 44 -3.10 0.47 -0.36
CA ASN A 44 -3.61 1.29 -1.45
C ASN A 44 -4.55 0.51 -2.38
N LEU A 45 -4.19 -0.74 -2.73
CA LEU A 45 -5.03 -1.60 -3.58
C LEU A 45 -6.38 -1.92 -2.92
N VAL A 46 -6.40 -2.15 -1.60
CA VAL A 46 -7.64 -2.38 -0.84
C VAL A 46 -8.50 -1.12 -0.80
N PHE A 47 -7.93 0.04 -0.49
CA PHE A 47 -8.65 1.32 -0.52
C PHE A 47 -9.20 1.63 -1.91
N GLY A 48 -8.38 1.41 -2.94
CA GLY A 48 -8.79 1.59 -4.34
C GLY A 48 -10.00 0.73 -4.69
N LYS A 49 -9.97 -0.55 -4.32
CA LYS A 49 -11.07 -1.47 -4.64
C LYS A 49 -12.35 -1.21 -3.83
N LEU A 50 -12.23 -0.85 -2.57
CA LEU A 50 -13.38 -0.45 -1.76
C LEU A 50 -14.04 0.81 -2.30
N SER A 51 -13.25 1.82 -2.63
CA SER A 51 -13.75 3.06 -3.22
C SER A 51 -14.40 2.84 -4.59
N GLU A 52 -13.82 1.98 -5.44
CA GLU A 52 -14.42 1.59 -6.72
C GLU A 52 -15.83 1.00 -6.52
N ILE A 53 -15.98 0.04 -5.61
CA ILE A 53 -17.27 -0.59 -5.31
C ILE A 53 -18.29 0.47 -4.86
N ILE A 54 -17.94 1.33 -3.92
CA ILE A 54 -18.86 2.37 -3.41
C ILE A 54 -19.22 3.37 -4.52
N LEU A 55 -18.26 3.84 -5.28
CA LEU A 55 -18.47 4.81 -6.33
C LEU A 55 -19.32 4.25 -7.48
N GLU A 56 -19.12 2.98 -7.85
CA GLU A 56 -19.85 2.37 -8.96
C GLU A 56 -21.23 1.85 -8.55
N GLU A 57 -21.36 1.19 -7.38
CA GLU A 57 -22.59 0.54 -6.98
C GLU A 57 -23.59 1.49 -6.27
N GLU A 58 -23.07 2.49 -5.51
CA GLU A 58 -23.89 3.35 -4.67
C GLU A 58 -23.98 4.80 -5.18
N MET A 59 -23.02 5.24 -6.02
CA MET A 59 -22.91 6.64 -6.39
C MET A 59 -23.06 6.93 -7.89
N ASP A 60 -23.29 5.93 -8.73
CA ASP A 60 -23.43 6.05 -10.20
C ASP A 60 -22.21 6.65 -10.93
N TYR A 61 -21.01 6.49 -10.42
CA TYR A 61 -19.77 6.85 -11.10
C TYR A 61 -19.20 5.64 -11.86
N LYS A 62 -18.29 5.93 -12.79
CA LYS A 62 -17.34 4.94 -13.32
C LYS A 62 -15.99 5.18 -12.69
N VAL A 63 -15.25 4.11 -12.40
CA VAL A 63 -13.92 4.22 -11.81
C VAL A 63 -12.85 3.75 -12.78
N LYS A 64 -11.72 4.45 -12.77
CA LYS A 64 -10.46 4.02 -13.40
C LYS A 64 -9.37 4.08 -12.37
N GLN A 65 -8.86 2.93 -11.98
CA GLN A 65 -7.61 2.85 -11.22
C GLN A 65 -6.44 2.98 -12.19
N ILE A 66 -5.55 3.93 -11.94
CA ILE A 66 -4.44 4.26 -12.82
C ILE A 66 -3.15 4.12 -12.02
N PHE A 67 -2.38 3.09 -12.35
CA PHE A 67 -1.09 2.88 -11.72
C PHE A 67 -0.09 3.95 -12.16
N MET A 68 0.52 4.60 -11.17
CA MET A 68 1.65 5.50 -11.38
C MET A 68 2.62 5.41 -10.21
N ALA A 69 3.92 5.43 -10.51
CA ALA A 69 4.95 5.47 -9.49
C ALA A 69 5.13 6.89 -8.92
N GLY A 70 5.27 6.99 -7.61
CA GLY A 70 5.73 8.12 -6.83
C GLY A 70 5.53 9.52 -7.44
N THR A 71 6.61 10.16 -7.86
CA THR A 71 6.60 11.54 -8.40
C THR A 71 5.67 11.73 -9.59
N ALA A 72 5.58 10.75 -10.50
CA ALA A 72 4.70 10.84 -11.68
C ALA A 72 3.22 10.91 -11.29
N GLY A 73 2.81 10.20 -10.22
CA GLY A 73 1.45 10.27 -9.70
C GLY A 73 1.08 11.66 -9.18
N TRP A 74 1.99 12.32 -8.48
CA TRP A 74 1.78 13.69 -8.00
C TRP A 74 1.69 14.70 -9.15
N GLU A 75 2.54 14.58 -10.17
CA GLU A 75 2.48 15.42 -11.37
C GLU A 75 1.17 15.23 -12.13
N ALA A 76 0.71 13.98 -12.28
CA ALA A 76 -0.56 13.66 -12.92
C ALA A 76 -1.77 14.19 -12.12
N MET A 77 -1.72 14.13 -10.80
CA MET A 77 -2.78 14.69 -9.94
C MET A 77 -2.82 16.22 -10.03
N ALA A 78 -1.67 16.88 -9.97
CA ALA A 78 -1.58 18.33 -10.13
C ALA A 78 -2.09 18.80 -11.52
N ALA A 79 -1.85 18.01 -12.57
CA ALA A 79 -2.32 18.27 -13.92
C ALA A 79 -3.81 17.92 -14.15
N GLY A 80 -4.47 17.20 -13.23
CA GLY A 80 -5.86 16.73 -13.38
C GLY A 80 -5.99 15.45 -14.21
N ASP A 81 -4.88 14.73 -14.42
CA ASP A 81 -4.88 13.40 -15.04
C ASP A 81 -5.25 12.29 -14.05
N LEU A 82 -5.11 12.56 -12.75
CA LEU A 82 -5.64 11.79 -11.62
C LEU A 82 -6.55 12.69 -10.79
N ASP A 83 -7.59 12.10 -10.18
CA ASP A 83 -8.58 12.85 -9.41
C ASP A 83 -8.38 12.73 -7.90
N ILE A 84 -8.09 11.51 -7.39
CA ILE A 84 -7.93 11.24 -5.95
C ILE A 84 -6.79 10.25 -5.67
N ALA A 85 -6.13 10.44 -4.51
CA ALA A 85 -5.22 9.50 -3.88
C ALA A 85 -5.80 9.10 -2.51
N LEU A 86 -5.85 7.80 -2.23
CA LEU A 86 -6.62 7.26 -1.10
C LEU A 86 -5.77 6.95 0.13
N GLU A 87 -4.48 6.73 -0.04
CA GLU A 87 -3.57 6.40 1.04
C GLU A 87 -2.20 7.04 0.79
N THR A 88 -2.00 8.23 1.32
CA THR A 88 -0.74 8.96 1.23
C THR A 88 0.00 8.89 2.56
N TRP A 89 1.23 8.43 2.53
CA TRP A 89 2.13 8.36 3.68
C TRP A 89 2.96 9.65 3.75
N PRO A 90 2.74 10.51 4.76
CA PRO A 90 3.35 11.85 4.79
C PRO A 90 4.87 11.87 4.80
N SER A 91 5.51 10.93 5.52
CA SER A 91 6.97 10.90 5.66
C SER A 91 7.72 10.57 4.38
N TYR A 92 7.08 9.85 3.45
CA TYR A 92 7.63 9.49 2.15
C TYR A 92 7.38 10.55 1.06
N ASN A 93 6.56 11.56 1.36
CA ASN A 93 6.06 12.52 0.39
C ASN A 93 6.36 13.98 0.78
N ALA A 94 7.44 14.22 1.54
CA ALA A 94 7.80 15.55 2.00
C ALA A 94 7.98 16.56 0.84
N ASP A 95 8.69 16.17 -0.21
CA ASP A 95 8.94 17.02 -1.38
C ASP A 95 7.64 17.30 -2.16
N ALA A 96 6.78 16.30 -2.32
CA ALA A 96 5.49 16.46 -2.97
C ALA A 96 4.57 17.40 -2.17
N LYS A 97 4.55 17.27 -0.84
CA LYS A 97 3.80 18.18 0.02
C LYS A 97 4.29 19.63 -0.14
N ALA A 98 5.59 19.85 -0.08
CA ALA A 98 6.19 21.17 -0.23
C ALA A 98 5.96 21.78 -1.63
N LYS A 99 5.79 20.95 -2.67
CA LYS A 99 5.60 21.42 -4.05
C LYS A 99 4.13 21.70 -4.39
N TYR A 100 3.22 20.83 -3.97
CA TYR A 100 1.84 20.83 -4.48
C TYR A 100 0.78 21.26 -3.46
N PHE A 101 1.03 21.19 -2.15
CA PHE A 101 0.03 21.47 -1.13
C PHE A 101 0.24 22.87 -0.54
N ALA A 102 -0.77 23.72 -0.63
CA ALA A 102 -0.69 25.11 -0.17
C ALA A 102 -0.36 25.25 1.33
N GLU A 103 -0.85 24.35 2.18
CA GLU A 103 -0.61 24.33 3.62
C GLU A 103 0.86 24.04 3.98
N TYR A 104 1.63 23.49 3.05
CA TYR A 104 3.08 23.25 3.19
C TYR A 104 3.94 24.21 2.34
N GLY A 105 3.31 25.29 1.82
CA GLY A 105 3.99 26.30 1.00
C GLY A 105 4.05 26.00 -0.50
N GLY A 106 3.37 24.94 -0.96
CA GLY A 106 3.24 24.55 -2.35
C GLY A 106 2.24 25.42 -3.13
N ASP A 107 2.05 25.07 -4.40
CA ASP A 107 1.21 25.85 -5.34
C ASP A 107 -0.29 25.64 -5.24
N GLY A 108 -0.75 24.69 -4.41
CA GLY A 108 -2.16 24.37 -4.21
C GLY A 108 -2.79 23.57 -5.35
N SER A 109 -1.98 22.97 -6.22
CA SER A 109 -2.46 22.13 -7.33
C SER A 109 -2.94 20.74 -6.86
N VAL A 110 -2.68 20.39 -5.61
CA VAL A 110 -3.26 19.23 -4.90
C VAL A 110 -3.76 19.71 -3.54
N ILE A 111 -4.88 19.14 -3.09
CA ILE A 111 -5.46 19.44 -1.78
C ILE A 111 -5.43 18.21 -0.87
N TYR A 112 -5.22 18.45 0.41
CA TYR A 112 -5.49 17.51 1.48
C TYR A 112 -7.02 17.42 1.65
N VAL A 113 -7.56 16.20 1.72
CA VAL A 113 -9.00 15.98 1.92
C VAL A 113 -9.28 15.65 3.38
N THR A 114 -8.78 14.51 3.85
CA THR A 114 -8.96 14.02 5.22
C THR A 114 -7.91 12.97 5.57
N GLU A 115 -7.80 12.62 6.84
CA GLU A 115 -7.05 11.43 7.26
C GLU A 115 -7.73 10.17 6.75
N SER A 116 -6.95 9.19 6.29
CA SER A 116 -7.50 7.92 5.78
C SER A 116 -7.93 6.95 6.91
N GLY A 117 -7.65 7.29 8.16
CA GLY A 117 -7.90 6.45 9.32
C GLY A 117 -6.81 5.40 9.59
N VAL A 118 -5.76 5.34 8.78
CA VAL A 118 -4.60 4.46 9.00
C VAL A 118 -3.48 5.25 9.66
N VAL A 119 -3.05 4.76 10.82
CA VAL A 119 -1.86 5.25 11.52
C VAL A 119 -0.77 4.21 11.36
N GLY A 120 0.31 4.59 10.70
CA GLY A 120 1.37 3.69 10.31
C GLY A 120 2.70 3.94 11.01
N ALA A 121 3.54 2.91 11.06
CA ALA A 121 4.91 2.97 11.54
C ALA A 121 5.79 2.08 10.69
N SER A 122 6.93 2.60 10.27
CA SER A 122 7.92 1.86 9.48
C SER A 122 9.20 1.65 10.27
N ASP A 123 9.82 0.49 10.09
CA ASP A 123 11.09 0.10 10.72
C ASP A 123 11.79 -0.96 9.86
N TYR A 124 12.96 -1.38 10.30
CA TYR A 124 13.57 -2.64 9.87
C TYR A 124 13.19 -3.74 10.84
N TYR A 125 12.77 -4.85 10.31
CA TYR A 125 12.24 -5.97 11.09
C TYR A 125 13.05 -7.24 10.88
N ILE A 126 13.09 -8.07 11.92
CA ILE A 126 13.64 -9.42 11.90
C ILE A 126 12.61 -10.39 12.48
N PRO A 127 12.64 -11.68 12.10
CA PRO A 127 11.90 -12.71 12.81
C PRO A 127 12.35 -12.81 14.28
N ARG A 128 11.38 -12.92 15.20
CA ARG A 128 11.68 -12.99 16.65
C ARG A 128 12.61 -14.15 17.01
N TYR A 129 12.55 -15.28 16.28
CA TYR A 129 13.43 -16.39 16.51
C TYR A 129 14.94 -16.03 16.38
N MET A 130 15.28 -14.99 15.65
CA MET A 130 16.66 -14.53 15.54
C MET A 130 17.21 -13.99 16.87
N CYS A 131 16.33 -13.42 17.71
CA CYS A 131 16.71 -12.89 19.02
C CYS A 131 16.55 -13.89 20.16
N GLU A 132 15.48 -14.70 20.10
CA GLU A 132 15.02 -15.53 21.23
C GLU A 132 15.19 -17.02 20.95
N GLY A 133 15.48 -17.37 19.70
CA GLY A 133 15.44 -18.75 19.24
C GLY A 133 14.02 -19.28 19.06
N ASP A 134 13.90 -20.49 18.57
CA ASP A 134 12.66 -21.26 18.51
C ASP A 134 12.98 -22.73 18.77
N SER A 135 12.85 -23.16 20.01
CA SER A 135 13.17 -24.52 20.42
C SER A 135 12.26 -25.56 19.78
N SER A 136 11.04 -25.19 19.42
CA SER A 136 10.10 -26.11 18.76
C SER A 136 10.54 -26.45 17.33
N ARG A 137 11.34 -25.58 16.71
CA ARG A 137 11.91 -25.71 15.36
C ARG A 137 13.40 -26.01 15.38
N GLY A 138 14.03 -26.05 16.55
CA GLY A 138 15.47 -26.26 16.69
C GLY A 138 16.30 -25.07 16.22
N ILE A 139 15.76 -23.85 16.30
CA ILE A 139 16.45 -22.62 15.88
C ILE A 139 17.09 -21.97 17.11
N GLU A 140 18.37 -21.69 17.04
CA GLU A 140 19.09 -20.93 18.05
C GLU A 140 19.06 -19.42 17.77
N ALA A 141 19.09 -18.63 18.84
CA ALA A 141 19.16 -17.17 18.70
C ALA A 141 20.52 -16.75 18.10
N THR A 142 20.47 -15.95 17.04
CA THR A 142 21.68 -15.47 16.34
C THR A 142 21.96 -13.99 16.56
N THR A 143 20.93 -13.20 16.89
CA THR A 143 21.03 -11.72 17.00
C THR A 143 20.31 -11.19 18.24
N PRO A 144 20.63 -11.63 19.47
CA PRO A 144 19.86 -11.30 20.68
C PRO A 144 19.77 -9.80 20.99
N ASP A 145 20.76 -9.01 20.59
CA ASP A 145 20.80 -7.57 20.85
C ASP A 145 19.85 -6.77 19.94
N LEU A 146 19.46 -7.31 18.79
CA LEU A 146 18.53 -6.60 17.88
C LEU A 146 17.09 -6.57 18.39
N CYS A 147 16.73 -7.36 19.42
CA CYS A 147 15.44 -7.26 20.12
C CYS A 147 15.43 -6.33 21.35
N MET A 148 16.52 -5.65 21.63
CA MET A 148 16.60 -4.75 22.82
C MET A 148 15.52 -3.67 22.75
N HIS A 149 15.23 -3.13 21.55
CA HIS A 149 14.15 -2.18 21.37
C HIS A 149 12.78 -2.77 21.75
N ALA A 150 12.46 -3.94 21.19
CA ALA A 150 11.19 -4.62 21.45
C ALA A 150 11.01 -5.02 22.93
N ARG A 151 12.10 -5.26 23.65
CA ARG A 151 12.09 -5.53 25.09
C ARG A 151 12.09 -4.26 25.98
N GLY A 152 12.12 -3.06 25.36
CA GLY A 152 12.18 -1.81 26.10
C GLY A 152 13.53 -1.52 26.76
N GLU A 153 14.60 -2.24 26.40
CA GLU A 153 15.95 -2.08 26.93
C GLU A 153 16.69 -0.89 26.29
N CYS A 154 16.30 -0.49 25.09
CA CYS A 154 16.76 0.72 24.42
C CYS A 154 15.67 1.29 23.50
N SER A 155 15.71 2.60 23.22
CA SER A 155 14.71 3.23 22.35
C SER A 155 15.13 3.22 20.86
N ASN A 156 16.41 3.37 20.53
CA ASN A 156 16.86 3.62 19.17
C ASN A 156 18.23 3.00 18.88
N CYS A 157 18.47 1.74 19.27
CA CYS A 157 19.80 1.12 19.20
C CYS A 157 19.99 0.17 17.99
N GLY A 158 18.96 -0.02 17.13
CA GLY A 158 19.02 -1.03 16.09
C GLY A 158 20.15 -0.83 15.10
N LEU A 159 20.29 0.38 14.54
CA LEU A 159 21.32 0.65 13.54
C LEU A 159 22.75 0.43 14.07
N GLU A 160 23.05 0.90 15.29
CA GLU A 160 24.37 0.76 15.88
C GLU A 160 24.72 -0.71 16.17
N LYS A 161 23.71 -1.58 16.39
CA LYS A 161 23.88 -3.00 16.66
C LYS A 161 24.08 -3.84 15.40
N LEU A 162 23.60 -3.40 14.24
CA LEU A 162 23.63 -4.17 13.00
C LEU A 162 25.04 -4.61 12.60
N ASN A 163 26.06 -3.76 12.79
CA ASN A 163 27.43 -4.09 12.38
C ASN A 163 28.00 -5.34 13.07
N GLN A 164 27.52 -5.70 14.26
CA GLN A 164 27.93 -6.89 14.99
C GLN A 164 27.45 -8.18 14.30
N TYR A 165 26.46 -8.06 13.43
CA TYR A 165 25.76 -9.17 12.79
C TYR A 165 25.84 -9.14 11.25
N ALA A 166 26.74 -8.34 10.68
CA ALA A 166 26.88 -8.26 9.23
C ALA A 166 27.09 -9.65 8.59
N ASP A 167 27.92 -10.49 9.21
CA ASP A 167 28.16 -11.87 8.73
C ASP A 167 26.91 -12.76 8.81
N VAL A 168 26.04 -12.55 9.81
CA VAL A 168 24.78 -13.31 9.98
C VAL A 168 23.79 -13.01 8.85
N PHE A 169 23.76 -11.75 8.40
CA PHE A 169 22.88 -11.30 7.34
C PHE A 169 23.52 -11.29 5.96
N ALA A 170 24.79 -11.69 5.84
CA ALA A 170 25.47 -11.67 4.54
C ALA A 170 24.84 -12.68 3.57
N ALA A 171 24.62 -12.24 2.35
CA ALA A 171 24.15 -13.07 1.25
C ALA A 171 25.25 -13.16 0.16
N PRO A 172 25.19 -14.14 -0.75
CA PRO A 172 26.22 -14.27 -1.80
C PRO A 172 26.45 -13.01 -2.62
N GLU A 173 25.39 -12.22 -2.86
CA GLU A 173 25.43 -10.97 -3.63
C GLU A 173 25.94 -9.78 -2.82
N THR A 174 25.88 -9.80 -1.48
CA THR A 174 26.28 -8.66 -0.64
C THR A 174 27.56 -8.89 0.16
N ALA A 175 28.00 -10.15 0.31
CA ALA A 175 29.15 -10.50 1.14
C ALA A 175 30.41 -9.68 0.76
N PRO A 176 31.20 -9.19 1.74
CA PRO A 176 31.10 -9.44 3.20
C PRO A 176 30.12 -8.53 3.95
N LYS A 177 29.30 -7.73 3.27
CA LYS A 177 28.31 -6.88 3.91
C LYS A 177 27.08 -7.68 4.32
N GLY A 178 26.42 -7.26 5.39
CA GLY A 178 25.09 -7.73 5.71
C GLY A 178 24.10 -7.27 4.63
N ARG A 179 22.97 -7.96 4.52
CA ARG A 179 21.92 -7.67 3.55
C ARG A 179 20.67 -7.16 4.25
N LEU A 180 20.19 -6.00 3.80
CA LEU A 180 18.87 -5.50 4.10
C LEU A 180 17.99 -5.71 2.87
N VAL A 181 16.88 -6.42 3.01
CA VAL A 181 15.78 -6.36 2.03
C VAL A 181 15.07 -5.04 2.28
N GLY A 182 15.45 -4.03 1.53
CA GLY A 182 15.00 -2.65 1.66
C GLY A 182 13.61 -2.42 1.07
N CYS A 183 13.23 -1.16 0.93
CA CYS A 183 12.04 -0.80 0.17
C CYS A 183 12.05 -1.47 -1.20
N PRO A 184 10.88 -1.92 -1.71
CA PRO A 184 10.83 -2.70 -2.94
C PRO A 184 11.40 -1.95 -4.15
N VAL A 185 11.18 -0.65 -4.22
CA VAL A 185 11.63 0.22 -5.32
C VAL A 185 12.08 1.59 -4.80
N ALA A 186 13.09 2.16 -5.45
CA ALA A 186 13.60 3.50 -5.13
C ALA A 186 12.50 4.59 -5.18
N GLY A 187 11.48 4.41 -6.01
CA GLY A 187 10.38 5.35 -6.18
C GLY A 187 9.52 5.57 -4.92
N TRP A 188 9.65 4.73 -3.90
CA TRP A 188 9.00 4.95 -2.61
C TRP A 188 9.73 5.99 -1.74
N GLY A 189 11.01 6.28 -2.02
CA GLY A 189 11.77 7.31 -1.30
C GLY A 189 12.23 6.91 0.10
N CYS A 190 12.52 5.64 0.34
CA CYS A 190 12.94 5.14 1.66
C CYS A 190 14.37 5.51 2.05
N ASP A 191 15.23 5.79 1.08
CA ASP A 191 16.65 6.16 1.29
C ASP A 191 17.44 5.11 2.12
N ASP A 192 17.10 3.81 2.03
CA ASP A 192 17.66 2.77 2.89
C ASP A 192 19.19 2.70 2.81
N GLN A 193 19.77 2.61 1.60
CA GLN A 193 21.23 2.57 1.45
C GLN A 193 21.90 3.81 2.02
N LYS A 194 21.32 4.97 1.75
CA LYS A 194 21.86 6.24 2.26
C LYS A 194 21.82 6.31 3.79
N ARG A 195 20.74 5.78 4.40
CA ARG A 195 20.64 5.66 5.86
C ARG A 195 21.72 4.76 6.42
N LEU A 196 21.95 3.59 5.82
CA LEU A 196 23.00 2.66 6.24
C LEU A 196 24.38 3.33 6.14
N ASP A 197 24.69 3.96 5.04
CA ASP A 197 25.99 4.63 4.79
C ASP A 197 26.25 5.77 5.79
N LEU A 198 25.25 6.63 6.02
CA LEU A 198 25.38 7.77 6.94
C LEU A 198 25.54 7.34 8.41
N ASN A 199 25.05 6.17 8.77
CA ASN A 199 25.23 5.58 10.09
C ASN A 199 26.44 4.65 10.19
N GLY A 200 27.25 4.51 9.13
CA GLY A 200 28.40 3.62 9.10
C GLY A 200 28.04 2.14 9.25
N VAL A 201 26.85 1.74 8.82
CA VAL A 201 26.37 0.37 8.89
C VAL A 201 26.87 -0.41 7.66
N ASN A 202 27.62 -1.49 7.92
CA ASN A 202 28.22 -2.33 6.87
C ASN A 202 27.21 -3.30 6.25
N PHE A 203 26.14 -2.75 5.67
CA PHE A 203 25.07 -3.49 5.00
C PHE A 203 24.84 -2.94 3.60
N GLU A 204 24.21 -3.74 2.77
CA GLU A 204 23.72 -3.38 1.46
C GLU A 204 22.21 -3.53 1.42
N ALA A 205 21.51 -2.48 1.01
CA ALA A 205 20.06 -2.49 0.80
C ALA A 205 19.77 -3.02 -0.60
N VAL A 206 18.96 -4.07 -0.68
CA VAL A 206 18.57 -4.74 -1.93
C VAL A 206 17.11 -4.46 -2.20
N GLU A 207 16.81 -3.91 -3.38
CA GLU A 207 15.45 -3.66 -3.86
C GLU A 207 14.98 -4.84 -4.71
N LEU A 208 13.84 -5.43 -4.39
CA LEU A 208 13.32 -6.62 -5.08
C LEU A 208 12.30 -6.29 -6.18
N GLY A 209 12.04 -5.02 -6.44
CA GLY A 209 11.20 -4.53 -7.52
C GLY A 209 9.70 -4.52 -7.21
N THR A 210 9.21 -5.30 -6.26
CA THR A 210 7.81 -5.30 -5.79
C THR A 210 7.71 -5.70 -4.32
N ASP A 211 6.64 -5.25 -3.63
CA ASP A 211 6.34 -5.71 -2.27
C ASP A 211 6.04 -7.22 -2.24
N THR A 212 5.40 -7.75 -3.26
CA THR A 212 5.12 -9.19 -3.39
C THR A 212 6.40 -10.02 -3.39
N ALA A 213 7.45 -9.57 -4.08
CA ALA A 213 8.76 -10.26 -4.06
C ALA A 213 9.40 -10.17 -2.68
N GLN A 214 9.31 -9.03 -2.00
CA GLN A 214 9.79 -8.82 -0.65
C GLN A 214 9.12 -9.78 0.36
N TRP A 215 7.79 -9.87 0.30
CA TRP A 215 7.05 -10.78 1.20
C TRP A 215 7.25 -12.25 0.86
N ALA A 216 7.49 -12.59 -0.39
CA ALA A 216 7.85 -13.95 -0.78
C ALA A 216 9.21 -14.35 -0.19
N GLU A 217 10.19 -13.45 -0.21
CA GLU A 217 11.51 -13.70 0.38
C GLU A 217 11.43 -13.81 1.90
N LEU A 218 10.74 -12.90 2.59
CA LEU A 218 10.48 -12.99 4.02
C LEU A 218 9.82 -14.32 4.39
N THR A 219 8.78 -14.71 3.66
CA THR A 219 8.05 -15.98 3.86
C THR A 219 9.00 -17.18 3.74
N ALA A 220 9.84 -17.18 2.72
CA ALA A 220 10.77 -18.27 2.47
C ALA A 220 11.83 -18.37 3.58
N ALA A 221 12.43 -17.24 3.98
CA ALA A 221 13.40 -17.18 5.07
C ALA A 221 12.76 -17.62 6.40
N PHE A 222 11.57 -17.09 6.73
CA PHE A 222 10.86 -17.44 7.96
C PHE A 222 10.56 -18.94 8.04
N LYS A 223 10.09 -19.56 6.95
CA LYS A 223 9.80 -21.01 6.90
C LYS A 223 11.04 -21.87 7.13
N ARG A 224 12.18 -21.46 6.60
CA ARG A 224 13.45 -22.21 6.78
C ARG A 224 14.13 -21.93 8.11
N GLY A 225 13.78 -20.85 8.80
CA GLY A 225 14.48 -20.37 9.99
C GLY A 225 15.77 -19.62 9.66
N ASP A 226 15.87 -19.09 8.43
CA ASP A 226 17.07 -18.37 7.98
C ASP A 226 17.05 -16.91 8.51
N PRO A 227 18.24 -16.30 8.70
CA PRO A 227 18.34 -14.89 9.00
C PRO A 227 17.79 -14.02 7.87
N ILE A 228 17.02 -13.00 8.24
CA ILE A 228 16.56 -11.95 7.32
C ILE A 228 16.36 -10.65 8.07
N LEU A 229 16.82 -9.54 7.49
CA LEU A 229 16.50 -8.18 7.88
C LEU A 229 15.69 -7.55 6.75
N VAL A 230 14.50 -7.05 7.05
CA VAL A 230 13.56 -6.55 6.05
C VAL A 230 12.97 -5.21 6.46
N TYR A 231 12.87 -4.27 5.51
CA TYR A 231 12.02 -3.10 5.66
C TYR A 231 10.55 -3.54 5.67
N ALA A 232 9.78 -3.03 6.60
CA ALA A 232 8.34 -3.21 6.63
C ALA A 232 7.64 -2.05 7.35
N TRP A 233 6.30 -2.04 7.26
CA TRP A 233 5.46 -1.02 7.90
C TRP A 233 4.22 -1.66 8.51
N GLU A 234 3.72 -1.06 9.58
CA GLU A 234 2.44 -1.41 10.18
C GLU A 234 1.36 -0.35 9.82
N PRO A 235 0.09 -0.75 9.67
CA PRO A 235 -0.42 -2.12 9.74
C PRO A 235 -0.26 -2.87 8.40
N LEU A 236 0.20 -4.12 8.47
CA LEU A 236 0.34 -4.99 7.31
C LEU A 236 0.06 -6.45 7.70
N TRP A 237 -0.50 -7.24 6.79
CA TRP A 237 -0.88 -8.64 7.01
C TRP A 237 0.28 -9.53 7.46
N ILE A 238 1.52 -9.21 7.10
CA ILE A 238 2.71 -10.00 7.46
C ILE A 238 2.90 -10.12 8.98
N PHE A 239 2.49 -9.09 9.76
CA PHE A 239 2.59 -9.12 11.22
C PHE A 239 1.55 -10.04 11.88
N ALA A 240 0.45 -10.35 11.17
CA ALA A 240 -0.49 -11.38 11.60
C ALA A 240 -0.03 -12.80 11.21
N ALA A 241 0.81 -12.92 10.17
CA ALA A 241 1.28 -14.19 9.65
C ALA A 241 2.61 -14.64 10.26
N TYR A 242 3.47 -13.70 10.63
CA TYR A 242 4.84 -13.93 11.09
C TYR A 242 5.13 -13.14 12.37
N ASP A 243 5.80 -13.76 13.31
CA ASP A 243 6.26 -13.09 14.53
C ASP A 243 7.54 -12.29 14.23
N LEU A 244 7.35 -11.02 13.91
CA LEU A 244 8.41 -10.07 13.57
C LEU A 244 8.61 -9.07 14.69
N VAL A 245 9.84 -8.57 14.84
CA VAL A 245 10.19 -7.51 15.78
C VAL A 245 10.96 -6.41 15.06
N GLY A 246 10.58 -5.15 15.33
CA GLY A 246 11.35 -3.99 14.88
C GLY A 246 12.66 -3.89 15.63
N ILE A 247 13.75 -3.58 14.92
CA ILE A 247 15.06 -3.40 15.56
C ILE A 247 15.19 -2.06 16.29
N GLY A 248 14.25 -1.12 16.04
CA GLY A 248 14.23 0.21 16.65
C GLY A 248 15.27 1.13 16.02
N ILE A 249 14.99 1.65 14.84
CA ILE A 249 15.81 2.72 14.26
C ILE A 249 15.37 4.08 14.82
N PRO A 250 16.29 5.06 14.96
CA PRO A 250 15.95 6.41 15.38
C PRO A 250 14.85 7.00 14.50
N LYS A 251 13.83 7.62 15.10
CA LYS A 251 12.70 8.18 14.34
C LYS A 251 12.88 9.65 14.07
N ASN A 252 12.40 10.11 12.90
CA ASN A 252 12.45 11.50 12.45
C ASN A 252 11.27 12.32 13.01
N GLU A 253 11.10 12.34 14.32
CA GLU A 253 9.96 13.00 14.97
C GLU A 253 9.96 14.52 14.71
N ASP A 254 11.13 15.14 14.68
CA ASP A 254 11.29 16.59 14.48
C ASP A 254 11.48 17.00 13.01
N GLY A 255 11.49 16.06 12.08
CA GLY A 255 11.72 16.34 10.66
C GLY A 255 13.15 16.71 10.29
N ASN A 256 14.13 16.60 11.19
CA ASN A 256 15.45 17.20 11.05
C ASN A 256 16.58 16.21 10.72
N CYS A 257 16.35 14.90 10.84
CA CYS A 257 17.42 13.90 10.73
C CYS A 257 17.32 12.98 9.51
N TRP A 258 16.33 13.21 8.63
CA TRP A 258 16.21 12.41 7.40
C TRP A 258 17.42 12.67 6.46
N PRO A 259 17.98 11.65 5.85
CA PRO A 259 17.65 10.23 5.92
C PRO A 259 18.51 9.44 6.94
N THR A 260 19.25 10.11 7.83
CA THR A 260 20.08 9.44 8.85
C THR A 260 19.24 8.62 9.83
N CYS A 261 18.05 9.12 10.16
CA CYS A 261 17.05 8.40 10.96
C CYS A 261 16.00 7.73 10.08
N GLY A 262 15.13 6.94 10.72
CA GLY A 262 13.98 6.29 10.10
C GLY A 262 12.75 7.20 9.99
N TRP A 263 11.62 6.59 9.90
CA TRP A 263 10.33 7.26 9.70
C TRP A 263 9.71 7.65 11.04
N PRO A 264 9.01 8.80 11.13
CA PRO A 264 8.11 9.09 12.23
C PRO A 264 6.89 8.16 12.15
N GLN A 265 6.01 8.24 13.14
CA GLN A 265 4.68 7.68 12.99
C GLN A 265 3.91 8.48 11.94
N ASP A 266 3.37 7.81 10.92
CA ASP A 266 2.57 8.43 9.88
C ASP A 266 1.07 8.35 10.18
N VAL A 267 0.35 9.46 10.07
CA VAL A 267 -1.10 9.49 9.92
C VAL A 267 -1.36 9.66 8.42
N THR A 268 -1.76 8.57 7.76
CA THR A 268 -1.98 8.61 6.32
C THR A 268 -3.20 9.44 5.96
N PHE A 269 -3.20 10.03 4.78
CA PHE A 269 -4.27 10.93 4.35
C PHE A 269 -4.69 10.71 2.91
N GLN A 270 -5.83 11.27 2.57
CA GLN A 270 -6.39 11.29 1.23
C GLN A 270 -6.17 12.65 0.59
N ALA A 271 -5.85 12.65 -0.70
CA ALA A 271 -5.60 13.85 -1.47
C ALA A 271 -6.45 13.88 -2.74
N ALA A 272 -6.70 15.09 -3.27
CA ALA A 272 -7.47 15.25 -4.49
C ALA A 272 -6.95 16.39 -5.35
N ASN A 273 -7.27 16.33 -6.65
CA ASN A 273 -7.18 17.48 -7.53
C ASN A 273 -8.27 18.50 -7.15
N PRO A 274 -7.96 19.81 -6.98
CA PRO A 274 -8.90 20.80 -6.49
C PRO A 274 -10.08 21.07 -7.46
N ASP A 275 -9.87 20.95 -8.77
CA ASP A 275 -10.95 21.16 -9.75
C ASP A 275 -11.91 19.96 -9.78
N PHE A 276 -11.38 18.73 -9.61
CA PHE A 276 -12.20 17.56 -9.40
C PHE A 276 -13.05 17.70 -8.12
N ALA A 277 -12.43 18.10 -7.01
CA ALA A 277 -13.10 18.26 -5.72
C ALA A 277 -14.28 19.29 -5.80
N LYS A 278 -14.08 20.40 -6.49
CA LYS A 278 -15.16 21.39 -6.72
C LYS A 278 -16.30 20.84 -7.56
N LYS A 279 -15.99 20.00 -8.55
CA LYS A 279 -16.97 19.45 -9.49
C LYS A 279 -17.75 18.28 -8.90
N HIS A 280 -17.13 17.50 -8.03
CA HIS A 280 -17.67 16.28 -7.45
C HIS A 280 -17.58 16.27 -5.91
N PRO A 281 -18.28 17.23 -5.23
CA PRO A 281 -18.22 17.35 -3.78
C PRO A 281 -18.83 16.15 -3.05
N ASP A 282 -19.71 15.40 -3.71
CA ASP A 282 -20.27 14.15 -3.19
C ASP A 282 -19.20 13.05 -3.09
N VAL A 283 -18.25 12.96 -4.02
CA VAL A 283 -17.10 12.04 -3.94
C VAL A 283 -16.17 12.43 -2.79
N ILE A 284 -15.89 13.72 -2.62
CA ILE A 284 -15.05 14.22 -1.52
C ILE A 284 -15.70 13.96 -0.15
N THR A 285 -17.03 13.99 -0.07
CA THR A 285 -17.76 13.69 1.17
C THR A 285 -17.73 12.18 1.51
N MET A 286 -17.64 11.32 0.50
CA MET A 286 -17.51 9.86 0.67
C MET A 286 -16.14 9.47 1.23
N LEU A 287 -15.09 10.21 0.86
CA LEU A 287 -13.73 10.01 1.37
C LEU A 287 -13.62 10.33 2.84
#